data_351692ee6c61be16ba09477db23bfa0c
#
_entry.id   351692ee6c61be16ba09477db23bfa0c
#
_cell.length_a   1.000
_cell.length_b   1.000
_cell.length_c   1.000
_cell.angle_alpha   90.00
_cell.angle_beta   90.00
_cell.angle_gamma   90.00
#
_symmetry.space_group_name_H-M   'P 1'
#
loop_
_entity.id
_entity.type
_entity.pdbx_description
1 polymer ?
#
loop_
_entity_poly.entity_id
_entity_poly.type
_entity_poly.pdbx_seq_one_letter_code
_entity_poly.pdbx_strand_id
1 'polypeptide(L)'
;LTVILFGIPLGDAAKLMIQSVYEKDTLLVVGSFILVTFLQRIMENRKLLERAEMALQRLSGDRRMVCVIAPVIIGFLPSAGAVNICGAIVDKATGRDLDVEEKTFVTSYYRHISESFSPTYNAILLALSITAVSTGQFVLFMAPMVVVLLVLGYVFYLRKLSKGYETGADENINKKEEFKQ
;
A
#
# COMPACT_ATOMS: atom_id res chain seq x y z
N LEU A 1 23.21 2.37 22.08
CA LEU A 1 23.19 3.80 22.43
C LEU A 1 22.39 4.03 23.72
N THR A 2 21.15 3.52 23.83
CA THR A 2 20.26 3.68 25.01
C THR A 2 20.90 3.17 26.31
N VAL A 3 21.52 2.00 26.29
CA VAL A 3 22.23 1.40 27.44
C VAL A 3 23.32 2.33 27.98
N ILE A 4 24.07 2.96 27.08
CA ILE A 4 25.13 3.89 27.44
C ILE A 4 24.56 5.21 27.99
N LEU A 5 23.52 5.75 27.33
CA LEU A 5 22.87 7.02 27.68
C LEU A 5 22.21 6.98 29.07
N PHE A 6 21.62 5.84 29.43
CA PHE A 6 20.93 5.65 30.71
C PHE A 6 21.79 4.94 31.76
N GLY A 7 23.09 4.67 31.48
CA GLY A 7 24.02 4.09 32.42
C GLY A 7 23.63 2.68 32.91
N ILE A 8 22.93 1.91 32.09
CA ILE A 8 22.44 0.57 32.46
C ILE A 8 23.64 -0.39 32.48
N PRO A 9 23.88 -1.16 33.56
CA PRO A 9 24.92 -2.18 33.57
C PRO A 9 24.71 -3.21 32.43
N LEU A 10 25.78 -3.57 31.74
CA LEU A 10 25.71 -4.50 30.58
C LEU A 10 25.06 -5.86 30.95
N GLY A 11 25.27 -6.34 32.18
CA GLY A 11 24.67 -7.57 32.68
C GLY A 11 23.14 -7.46 32.81
N ASP A 12 22.63 -6.33 33.29
CA ASP A 12 21.18 -6.09 33.39
C ASP A 12 20.55 -5.85 32.03
N ALA A 13 21.26 -5.16 31.13
CA ALA A 13 20.83 -5.00 29.74
C ALA A 13 20.66 -6.35 29.02
N ALA A 14 21.65 -7.25 29.18
CA ALA A 14 21.58 -8.60 28.60
C ALA A 14 20.41 -9.41 29.18
N LYS A 15 20.19 -9.32 30.50
CA LYS A 15 19.09 -10.00 31.17
C LYS A 15 17.72 -9.48 30.69
N LEU A 16 17.57 -8.18 30.58
CA LEU A 16 16.35 -7.55 30.06
C LEU A 16 16.10 -7.93 28.60
N MET A 17 17.11 -7.98 27.76
CA MET A 17 17.01 -8.43 26.37
C MET A 17 16.53 -9.89 26.27
N ILE A 18 17.04 -10.76 27.10
CA ILE A 18 16.61 -12.17 27.13
C ILE A 18 15.16 -12.28 27.64
N GLN A 19 14.81 -11.55 28.70
CA GLN A 19 13.46 -11.55 29.22
C GLN A 19 12.43 -11.03 28.23
N SER A 20 12.75 -9.94 27.51
CA SER A 20 11.84 -9.35 26.52
C SER A 20 11.48 -10.28 25.36
N VAL A 21 12.34 -11.24 25.03
CA VAL A 21 12.05 -12.26 23.98
C VAL A 21 10.89 -13.17 24.37
N TYR A 22 10.76 -13.46 25.67
CA TYR A 22 9.71 -14.37 26.19
C TYR A 22 8.48 -13.61 26.71
N GLU A 23 8.48 -12.29 26.62
CA GLU A 23 7.34 -11.48 27.04
C GLU A 23 6.15 -11.72 26.13
N LYS A 24 4.94 -11.84 26.73
CA LYS A 24 3.71 -12.15 26.00
C LYS A 24 3.47 -11.15 24.84
N ASP A 25 3.70 -9.87 25.09
CA ASP A 25 3.47 -8.82 24.09
C ASP A 25 4.45 -8.92 22.92
N THR A 26 5.71 -9.24 23.18
CA THR A 26 6.72 -9.51 22.14
C THR A 26 6.31 -10.72 21.30
N LEU A 27 5.89 -11.82 21.94
CA LEU A 27 5.44 -13.02 21.24
C LEU A 27 4.20 -12.79 20.40
N LEU A 28 3.25 -11.97 20.87
CA LEU A 28 2.06 -11.58 20.10
C LEU A 28 2.43 -10.74 18.87
N VAL A 29 3.34 -9.79 19.02
CA VAL A 29 3.81 -8.94 17.91
C VAL A 29 4.55 -9.79 16.87
N VAL A 30 5.48 -10.64 17.29
CA VAL A 30 6.22 -11.55 16.39
C VAL A 30 5.27 -12.52 15.71
N GLY A 31 4.33 -13.11 16.44
CA GLY A 31 3.30 -13.98 15.88
C GLY A 31 2.44 -13.27 14.83
N SER A 32 2.04 -12.03 15.09
CA SER A 32 1.30 -11.20 14.14
C SER A 32 2.11 -10.96 12.87
N PHE A 33 3.41 -10.68 12.97
CA PHE A 33 4.30 -10.51 11.82
C PHE A 33 4.40 -11.77 10.97
N ILE A 34 4.52 -12.93 11.59
CA ILE A 34 4.57 -14.22 10.90
C ILE A 34 3.25 -14.46 10.15
N LEU A 35 2.11 -14.24 10.81
CA LEU A 35 0.80 -14.44 10.20
C LEU A 35 0.54 -13.49 9.03
N VAL A 36 0.88 -12.21 9.18
CA VAL A 36 0.77 -11.22 8.09
C VAL A 36 1.65 -11.59 6.92
N THR A 37 2.91 -11.97 7.17
CA THR A 37 3.83 -12.41 6.11
C THR A 37 3.34 -13.68 5.41
N PHE A 38 2.77 -14.62 6.16
CA PHE A 38 2.19 -15.83 5.60
C PHE A 38 0.97 -15.53 4.72
N LEU A 39 0.08 -14.65 5.18
CA LEU A 39 -1.06 -14.18 4.40
C LEU A 39 -0.61 -13.53 3.08
N GLN A 40 0.41 -12.67 3.12
CA GLN A 40 1.00 -12.06 1.94
C GLN A 40 1.46 -13.11 0.92
N ARG A 41 2.21 -14.11 1.37
CA ARG A 41 2.69 -15.21 0.53
C ARG A 41 1.55 -15.97 -0.13
N ILE A 42 0.46 -16.23 0.60
CA ILE A 42 -0.73 -16.88 0.03
C ILE A 42 -1.34 -16.01 -1.06
N MET A 43 -1.48 -14.71 -0.82
CA MET A 43 -2.09 -13.76 -1.77
C MET A 43 -1.25 -13.64 -3.04
N GLU A 44 0.08 -13.57 -2.93
CA GLU A 44 1.01 -13.55 -4.06
C GLU A 44 0.91 -14.86 -4.87
N ASN A 45 1.02 -16.01 -4.20
CA ASN A 45 0.97 -17.32 -4.86
C ASN A 45 -0.38 -17.58 -5.56
N ARG A 46 -1.47 -17.04 -5.02
CA ARG A 46 -2.81 -17.14 -5.60
C ARG A 46 -3.10 -16.09 -6.67
N LYS A 47 -2.14 -15.20 -6.98
CA LYS A 47 -2.30 -14.09 -7.92
C LYS A 47 -3.53 -13.23 -7.63
N LEU A 48 -3.84 -13.05 -6.33
CA LEU A 48 -5.03 -12.30 -5.93
C LEU A 48 -4.91 -10.82 -6.28
N LEU A 49 -3.69 -10.29 -6.30
CA LEU A 49 -3.39 -8.92 -6.71
C LEU A 49 -3.73 -8.68 -8.18
N GLU A 50 -3.30 -9.59 -9.06
CA GLU A 50 -3.59 -9.52 -10.51
C GLU A 50 -5.11 -9.63 -10.78
N ARG A 51 -5.81 -10.48 -10.01
CA ARG A 51 -7.27 -10.59 -10.10
C ARG A 51 -7.98 -9.33 -9.61
N ALA A 52 -7.50 -8.73 -8.53
CA ALA A 52 -8.03 -7.46 -8.02
C ALA A 52 -7.82 -6.33 -9.03
N GLU A 53 -6.65 -6.29 -9.69
CA GLU A 53 -6.36 -5.37 -10.79
C GLU A 53 -7.39 -5.48 -11.91
N MET A 54 -7.59 -6.69 -12.44
CA MET A 54 -8.55 -6.93 -13.53
C MET A 54 -9.98 -6.54 -13.12
N ALA A 55 -10.37 -6.80 -11.87
CA ALA A 55 -11.67 -6.42 -11.36
C ALA A 55 -11.84 -4.90 -11.27
N LEU A 56 -10.83 -4.20 -10.75
CA LEU A 56 -10.85 -2.74 -10.63
C LEU A 56 -10.89 -2.04 -11.98
N GLN A 57 -10.15 -2.54 -12.96
CA GLN A 57 -10.18 -2.00 -14.33
C GLN A 57 -11.56 -2.15 -14.98
N ARG A 58 -12.30 -3.22 -14.67
CA ARG A 58 -13.65 -3.46 -15.20
C ARG A 58 -14.73 -2.64 -14.50
N LEU A 59 -14.55 -2.36 -13.21
CA LEU A 59 -15.56 -1.68 -12.38
C LEU A 59 -15.53 -0.16 -12.53
N SER A 60 -14.41 0.43 -12.89
CA SER A 60 -14.23 1.87 -12.88
C SER A 60 -14.22 2.43 -14.30
N GLY A 61 -15.32 3.07 -14.71
CA GLY A 61 -15.40 3.83 -15.96
C GLY A 61 -14.63 5.16 -15.93
N ASP A 62 -14.13 5.59 -14.76
CA ASP A 62 -13.35 6.82 -14.59
C ASP A 62 -11.89 6.49 -14.26
N ARG A 63 -11.00 6.84 -15.16
CA ARG A 63 -9.54 6.68 -15.05
C ARG A 63 -8.96 7.27 -13.76
N ARG A 64 -9.51 8.40 -13.31
CA ARG A 64 -9.09 9.08 -12.07
C ARG A 64 -9.35 8.21 -10.86
N MET A 65 -10.52 7.58 -10.81
CA MET A 65 -10.88 6.71 -9.71
C MET A 65 -10.02 5.44 -9.68
N VAL A 66 -9.64 4.92 -10.84
CA VAL A 66 -8.69 3.78 -10.92
C VAL A 66 -7.33 4.15 -10.31
N CYS A 67 -6.81 5.35 -10.62
CA CYS A 67 -5.54 5.84 -10.08
C CYS A 67 -5.56 6.08 -8.56
N VAL A 68 -6.74 6.27 -7.96
CA VAL A 68 -6.89 6.38 -6.49
C VAL A 68 -7.13 5.01 -5.85
N ILE A 69 -8.17 4.33 -6.31
CA ILE A 69 -8.70 3.15 -5.64
C ILE A 69 -7.72 1.97 -5.74
N ALA A 70 -7.11 1.77 -6.92
CA ALA A 70 -6.22 0.64 -7.11
C ALA A 70 -4.98 0.70 -6.21
N PRO A 71 -4.18 1.80 -6.17
CA PRO A 71 -3.04 1.89 -5.26
C PRO A 71 -3.44 1.84 -3.79
N VAL A 72 -4.57 2.46 -3.40
CA VAL A 72 -5.05 2.42 -2.01
C VAL A 72 -5.39 0.99 -1.60
N ILE A 73 -6.15 0.24 -2.41
CA ILE A 73 -6.52 -1.15 -2.09
C ILE A 73 -5.28 -2.04 -2.09
N ILE A 74 -4.44 -1.93 -3.10
CA ILE A 74 -3.21 -2.73 -3.20
C ILE A 74 -2.23 -2.33 -2.08
N GLY A 75 -2.26 -1.08 -1.66
CA GLY A 75 -1.47 -0.57 -0.53
C GLY A 75 -1.80 -1.19 0.82
N PHE A 76 -2.96 -1.84 1.01
CA PHE A 76 -3.22 -2.66 2.21
C PHE A 76 -2.36 -3.92 2.27
N LEU A 77 -1.72 -4.27 1.16
CA LEU A 77 -0.90 -5.46 1.07
C LEU A 77 0.57 -5.08 1.16
N PRO A 78 1.26 -5.36 2.26
CA PRO A 78 2.66 -5.03 2.45
C PRO A 78 3.56 -5.99 1.63
N SER A 79 3.48 -5.93 0.30
CA SER A 79 4.24 -6.74 -0.64
C SER A 79 5.06 -5.86 -1.58
N ALA A 80 6.32 -6.25 -1.81
CA ALA A 80 7.18 -5.57 -2.79
C ALA A 80 6.64 -5.68 -4.22
N GLY A 81 6.02 -6.80 -4.57
CA GLY A 81 5.37 -7.01 -5.87
C GLY A 81 4.19 -6.08 -6.12
N ALA A 82 3.51 -5.65 -5.06
CA ALA A 82 2.38 -4.74 -5.13
C ALA A 82 2.73 -3.38 -5.78
N VAL A 83 3.97 -2.90 -5.60
CA VAL A 83 4.43 -1.63 -6.20
C VAL A 83 4.39 -1.71 -7.72
N ASN A 84 4.92 -2.79 -8.29
CA ASN A 84 4.97 -2.98 -9.74
C ASN A 84 3.57 -3.07 -10.34
N ILE A 85 2.65 -3.77 -9.66
CA ILE A 85 1.25 -3.89 -10.10
C ILE A 85 0.55 -2.53 -10.04
N CYS A 86 0.72 -1.77 -8.96
CA CYS A 86 0.19 -0.41 -8.87
C CYS A 86 0.71 0.48 -10.01
N GLY A 87 2.02 0.42 -10.28
CA GLY A 87 2.66 1.19 -11.35
C GLY A 87 2.05 0.86 -12.71
N ALA A 88 1.89 -0.42 -13.02
CA ALA A 88 1.28 -0.87 -14.28
C ALA A 88 -0.17 -0.40 -14.44
N ILE A 89 -0.96 -0.42 -13.35
CA ILE A 89 -2.36 0.06 -13.37
C ILE A 89 -2.41 1.56 -13.63
N VAL A 90 -1.60 2.34 -12.91
CA VAL A 90 -1.55 3.79 -13.05
C VAL A 90 -1.05 4.17 -14.44
N ASP A 91 0.00 3.51 -14.94
CA ASP A 91 0.52 3.75 -16.29
C ASP A 91 -0.53 3.52 -17.36
N LYS A 92 -1.23 2.38 -17.30
CA LYS A 92 -2.32 2.06 -18.21
C LYS A 92 -3.50 3.03 -18.11
N ALA A 93 -3.86 3.44 -16.88
CA ALA A 93 -4.97 4.35 -16.64
C ALA A 93 -4.67 5.78 -17.09
N THR A 94 -3.43 6.25 -16.95
CA THR A 94 -3.04 7.63 -17.28
C THR A 94 -2.59 7.80 -18.74
N GLY A 95 -2.12 6.72 -19.40
CA GLY A 95 -1.66 6.78 -20.78
C GLY A 95 -0.54 7.82 -20.97
N ARG A 96 -0.77 8.80 -21.84
CA ARG A 96 0.15 9.90 -22.14
C ARG A 96 -0.15 11.19 -21.36
N ASP A 97 -1.21 11.23 -20.56
CA ASP A 97 -1.65 12.45 -19.87
C ASP A 97 -0.73 12.85 -18.70
N LEU A 98 -0.01 11.90 -18.13
CA LEU A 98 1.00 12.13 -17.10
C LEU A 98 2.39 11.66 -17.58
N ASP A 99 3.41 12.36 -17.16
CA ASP A 99 4.78 11.94 -17.37
C ASP A 99 5.19 10.81 -16.41
N VAL A 100 6.40 10.27 -16.59
CA VAL A 100 6.91 9.14 -15.80
C VAL A 100 7.05 9.50 -14.31
N GLU A 101 7.44 10.74 -14.01
CA GLU A 101 7.62 11.22 -12.64
C GLU A 101 6.27 11.37 -11.95
N GLU A 102 5.29 11.98 -12.62
CA GLU A 102 3.92 12.13 -12.12
C GLU A 102 3.24 10.77 -11.88
N LYS A 103 3.40 9.81 -12.80
CA LYS A 103 2.89 8.43 -12.62
C LYS A 103 3.51 7.74 -11.41
N THR A 104 4.82 7.86 -11.27
CA THR A 104 5.54 7.28 -10.12
C THR A 104 5.09 7.92 -8.83
N PHE A 105 4.91 9.24 -8.82
CA PHE A 105 4.40 9.96 -7.65
C PHE A 105 2.98 9.50 -7.31
N VAL A 106 2.05 9.48 -8.25
CA VAL A 106 0.65 9.06 -8.03
C VAL A 106 0.61 7.64 -7.48
N THR A 107 1.36 6.72 -8.07
CA THR A 107 1.45 5.33 -7.63
C THR A 107 1.92 5.22 -6.18
N SER A 108 3.02 5.87 -5.85
CA SER A 108 3.63 5.85 -4.52
C SER A 108 2.76 6.56 -3.50
N TYR A 109 2.27 7.75 -3.83
CA TYR A 109 1.47 8.58 -2.94
C TYR A 109 0.21 7.87 -2.45
N TYR A 110 -0.62 7.39 -3.36
CA TYR A 110 -1.87 6.73 -2.97
C TYR A 110 -1.66 5.39 -2.27
N ARG A 111 -0.62 4.66 -2.65
CA ARG A 111 -0.25 3.42 -1.97
C ARG A 111 0.17 3.67 -0.51
N HIS A 112 0.95 4.71 -0.26
CA HIS A 112 1.41 5.05 1.08
C HIS A 112 0.31 5.61 2.00
N ILE A 113 -0.80 6.10 1.45
CA ILE A 113 -1.96 6.47 2.27
C ILE A 113 -2.43 5.25 3.09
N SER A 114 -2.54 4.07 2.47
CA SER A 114 -2.94 2.84 3.18
C SER A 114 -1.92 2.44 4.25
N GLU A 115 -0.64 2.63 4.00
CA GLU A 115 0.43 2.34 4.96
C GLU A 115 0.35 3.20 6.22
N SER A 116 -0.21 4.40 6.11
CA SER A 116 -0.27 5.35 7.23
C SER A 116 -1.26 4.95 8.33
N PHE A 117 -2.24 4.10 8.04
CA PHE A 117 -3.29 3.75 9.00
C PHE A 117 -3.62 2.25 9.06
N SER A 118 -3.07 1.44 8.17
CA SER A 118 -3.41 0.02 8.11
C SER A 118 -2.69 -0.78 9.21
N PRO A 119 -3.43 -1.50 10.04
CA PRO A 119 -2.84 -2.35 11.09
C PRO A 119 -2.14 -3.60 10.54
N THR A 120 -2.12 -3.81 9.22
CA THR A 120 -1.34 -4.88 8.58
C THR A 120 0.14 -4.53 8.44
N TYR A 121 0.50 -3.26 8.65
CA TYR A 121 1.88 -2.81 8.61
C TYR A 121 2.58 -3.02 9.95
N ASN A 122 3.74 -3.65 9.91
CA ASN A 122 4.52 -4.01 11.07
C ASN A 122 4.87 -2.82 11.98
N ALA A 123 5.16 -1.67 11.38
CA ALA A 123 5.47 -0.45 12.12
C ALA A 123 4.26 0.04 12.93
N ILE A 124 3.05 -0.06 12.39
CA ILE A 124 1.82 0.33 13.09
C ILE A 124 1.50 -0.68 14.19
N LEU A 125 1.61 -1.98 13.92
CA LEU A 125 1.42 -3.02 14.95
C LEU A 125 2.37 -2.80 16.14
N LEU A 126 3.66 -2.51 15.86
CA LEU A 126 4.63 -2.22 16.90
C LEU A 126 4.27 -0.94 17.66
N ALA A 127 3.91 0.13 16.96
CA ALA A 127 3.52 1.39 17.61
C ALA A 127 2.29 1.21 18.52
N LEU A 128 1.28 0.48 18.06
CA LEU A 128 0.08 0.18 18.85
C LEU A 128 0.39 -0.67 20.09
N SER A 129 1.32 -1.63 19.98
CA SER A 129 1.72 -2.46 21.12
C SER A 129 2.47 -1.65 22.19
N ILE A 130 3.30 -0.68 21.78
CA ILE A 130 4.06 0.17 22.70
C ILE A 130 3.16 1.24 23.36
N THR A 131 2.23 1.82 22.58
CA THR A 131 1.39 2.93 23.06
C THR A 131 0.13 2.46 23.79
N ALA A 132 -0.19 1.18 23.73
CA ALA A 132 -1.43 0.57 24.26
C ALA A 132 -2.71 1.23 23.73
N VAL A 133 -2.65 1.92 22.59
CA VAL A 133 -3.81 2.49 21.90
C VAL A 133 -4.56 1.38 21.17
N SER A 134 -5.88 1.35 21.28
CA SER A 134 -6.66 0.35 20.54
C SER A 134 -6.63 0.63 19.04
N THR A 135 -6.54 -0.43 18.23
CA THR A 135 -6.51 -0.35 16.76
C THR A 135 -7.69 0.46 16.20
N GLY A 136 -8.90 0.27 16.77
CA GLY A 136 -10.08 0.99 16.32
C GLY A 136 -10.00 2.50 16.57
N GLN A 137 -9.50 2.92 17.72
CA GLN A 137 -9.27 4.33 18.02
C GLN A 137 -8.22 4.94 17.09
N PHE A 138 -7.11 4.23 16.88
CA PHE A 138 -6.06 4.68 15.97
C PHE A 138 -6.62 4.93 14.56
N VAL A 139 -7.30 3.95 13.96
CA VAL A 139 -7.88 4.08 12.62
C VAL A 139 -8.89 5.23 12.55
N LEU A 140 -9.74 5.39 13.57
CA LEU A 140 -10.73 6.46 13.63
C LEU A 140 -10.07 7.85 13.67
N PHE A 141 -9.03 8.02 14.47
CA PHE A 141 -8.31 9.30 14.55
C PHE A 141 -7.47 9.61 13.31
N MET A 142 -7.04 8.57 12.58
CA MET A 142 -6.33 8.74 11.30
C MET A 142 -7.27 9.04 10.13
N ALA A 143 -8.56 8.73 10.24
CA ALA A 143 -9.51 8.90 9.16
C ALA A 143 -9.57 10.34 8.57
N PRO A 144 -9.59 11.43 9.36
CA PRO A 144 -9.56 12.79 8.81
C PRO A 144 -8.31 13.07 7.98
N MET A 145 -7.14 12.59 8.44
CA MET A 145 -5.88 12.74 7.71
C MET A 145 -5.93 11.99 6.39
N VAL A 146 -6.46 10.78 6.37
CA VAL A 146 -6.63 9.98 5.14
C VAL A 146 -7.50 10.72 4.13
N VAL A 147 -8.62 11.30 4.58
CA VAL A 147 -9.51 12.09 3.70
C VAL A 147 -8.76 13.29 3.10
N VAL A 148 -8.02 14.02 3.92
CA VAL A 148 -7.20 15.16 3.45
C VAL A 148 -6.18 14.72 2.41
N LEU A 149 -5.46 13.63 2.67
CA LEU A 149 -4.47 13.10 1.72
C LEU A 149 -5.12 12.66 0.40
N LEU A 150 -6.26 11.96 0.43
CA LEU A 150 -7.00 11.58 -0.77
C LEU A 150 -7.40 12.81 -1.61
N VAL A 151 -7.92 13.85 -0.96
CA VAL A 151 -8.34 15.10 -1.61
C VAL A 151 -7.15 15.84 -2.20
N LEU A 152 -6.05 15.98 -1.45
CA LEU A 152 -4.84 16.66 -1.93
C LEU A 152 -4.26 15.98 -3.18
N GLY A 153 -4.09 14.67 -3.16
CA GLY A 153 -3.60 13.92 -4.31
C GLY A 153 -4.51 14.07 -5.53
N TYR A 154 -5.83 14.04 -5.32
CA TYR A 154 -6.80 14.26 -6.40
C TYR A 154 -6.69 15.67 -7.00
N VAL A 155 -6.65 16.71 -6.16
CA VAL A 155 -6.62 18.10 -6.62
C VAL A 155 -5.33 18.44 -7.37
N PHE A 156 -4.17 17.98 -6.86
CA PHE A 156 -2.89 18.35 -7.45
C PHE A 156 -2.54 17.56 -8.70
N TYR A 157 -2.90 16.27 -8.76
CA TYR A 157 -2.45 15.39 -9.84
C TYR A 157 -3.58 14.89 -10.73
N LEU A 158 -4.65 14.37 -10.15
CA LEU A 158 -5.67 13.67 -10.94
C LEU A 158 -6.70 14.60 -11.59
N ARG A 159 -6.84 15.81 -11.10
CA ARG A 159 -7.75 16.80 -11.72
C ARG A 159 -7.39 17.11 -13.17
N LYS A 160 -6.11 16.98 -13.52
CA LYS A 160 -5.60 17.20 -14.89
C LYS A 160 -6.04 16.11 -15.87
N LEU A 161 -6.29 14.88 -15.40
CA LEU A 161 -6.68 13.76 -16.24
C LEU A 161 -8.07 13.96 -16.85
N SER A 162 -8.25 13.53 -18.10
CA SER A 162 -9.55 13.41 -18.71
C SER A 162 -10.38 12.31 -18.03
N LYS A 163 -11.72 12.41 -18.02
CA LYS A 163 -12.57 11.44 -17.32
C LYS A 163 -12.71 10.09 -18.03
N GLY A 164 -12.57 10.05 -19.35
CA GLY A 164 -12.81 8.84 -20.15
C GLY A 164 -11.52 8.13 -20.54
N TYR A 165 -11.58 6.80 -20.69
CA TYR A 165 -10.59 6.09 -21.48
C TYR A 165 -10.72 6.58 -22.92
N GLU A 166 -9.62 6.89 -23.61
CA GLU A 166 -9.63 7.08 -25.05
C GLU A 166 -10.06 5.75 -25.70
N THR A 167 -11.35 5.62 -25.89
CA THR A 167 -11.93 4.45 -26.51
C THR A 167 -11.61 4.54 -28.00
N GLY A 168 -10.63 3.79 -28.47
CA GLY A 168 -10.65 3.45 -29.88
C GLY A 168 -9.44 3.68 -30.76
N ALA A 169 -8.27 4.08 -30.27
CA ALA A 169 -7.09 4.16 -31.14
C ALA A 169 -6.27 2.86 -31.16
N ASP A 170 -6.14 2.15 -30.05
CA ASP A 170 -5.24 1.00 -29.94
C ASP A 170 -5.88 -0.36 -30.26
N GLU A 171 -7.21 -0.50 -30.11
CA GLU A 171 -7.89 -1.76 -30.44
C GLU A 171 -7.94 -2.03 -31.97
N ASN A 172 -7.96 -0.97 -32.76
CA ASN A 172 -7.94 -1.07 -34.23
C ASN A 172 -6.54 -1.32 -34.82
N ILE A 173 -5.48 -0.96 -34.09
CA ILE A 173 -4.10 -1.21 -34.55
C ILE A 173 -3.74 -2.67 -34.31
N ASN A 174 -4.07 -3.23 -33.15
CA ASN A 174 -3.82 -4.64 -32.84
C ASN A 174 -4.64 -5.59 -33.74
N LYS A 175 -5.91 -5.27 -34.01
CA LYS A 175 -6.70 -6.09 -34.95
C LYS A 175 -6.20 -6.05 -36.40
N LYS A 176 -5.55 -4.96 -36.81
CA LYS A 176 -4.96 -4.88 -38.16
C LYS A 176 -3.61 -5.58 -38.29
N GLU A 177 -2.88 -5.76 -37.20
CA GLU A 177 -1.62 -6.51 -37.21
C GLU A 177 -1.85 -8.03 -37.10
N GLU A 178 -2.85 -8.47 -36.31
CA GLU A 178 -3.24 -9.89 -36.23
C GLU A 178 -3.83 -10.43 -37.55
N PHE A 179 -4.41 -9.58 -38.40
CA PHE A 179 -4.92 -10.00 -39.72
C PHE A 179 -3.85 -9.99 -40.82
N LYS A 180 -2.61 -9.64 -40.54
CA LYS A 180 -1.49 -9.63 -41.49
C LYS A 180 -0.46 -10.74 -41.26
N GLN A 181 -0.67 -11.61 -40.28
CA GLN A 181 0.08 -12.86 -40.11
C GLN A 181 -0.80 -14.06 -40.52
#